data_1f72d4bb80203b3890e575a30b15a17a
#
_entry.id   1f72d4bb80203b3890e575a30b15a17a
#
_cell.length_a   1.000
_cell.length_b   1.000
_cell.length_c   1.000
_cell.angle_alpha   90.00
_cell.angle_beta   90.00
_cell.angle_gamma   90.00
#
_symmetry.space_group_name_H-M   'P 1'
#
loop_
_entity.id
_entity.type
_entity.pdbx_description
1 polymer ?
#
loop_
_entity_poly.entity_id
_entity_poly.type
_entity_poly.pdbx_seq_one_letter_code
_entity_poly.pdbx_strand_id
1 'polypeptide(L)'
;VTEILIALMSGPQDGALLTFETFLDSGKPAEITFGRREDCDVCLSYDSQVSREHAVLTYDGETFWLEDLHSTNGTYVGEEKITGRTAIAPGQLFRVGRTWLRIEPLPTMLGSDDDLPF
;
A
#
# COMPACT_ATOMS: atom_id res chain seq x y z
N VAL A 1 -0.90 17.04 8.12
CA VAL A 1 -0.46 16.11 7.06
C VAL A 1 -0.42 14.69 7.63
N THR A 2 -0.81 13.73 6.81
CA THR A 2 -0.82 12.33 7.19
C THR A 2 0.24 11.59 6.37
N GLU A 3 1.04 10.77 7.04
CA GLU A 3 2.04 9.96 6.36
C GLU A 3 1.54 8.53 6.23
N ILE A 4 1.71 7.98 5.03
CA ILE A 4 1.42 6.59 4.75
C ILE A 4 2.74 5.91 4.38
N LEU A 5 3.06 4.84 5.10
CA LEU A 5 4.31 4.13 4.87
C LEU A 5 4.02 2.76 4.29
N ILE A 6 4.69 2.44 3.19
CA ILE A 6 4.51 1.16 2.51
C ILE A 6 5.86 0.48 2.43
N ALA A 7 5.93 -0.74 2.95
CA ALA A 7 7.15 -1.53 2.94
C ALA A 7 7.09 -2.54 1.80
N LEU A 8 8.19 -2.65 1.08
CA LEU A 8 8.37 -3.71 0.09
C LEU A 8 8.93 -4.93 0.82
N MET A 9 8.20 -6.03 0.74
CA MET A 9 8.49 -7.22 1.52
C MET A 9 9.10 -8.33 0.71
N SER A 10 9.37 -8.10 -0.57
CA SER A 10 10.02 -9.10 -1.43
C SER A 10 10.63 -8.42 -2.63
N GLY A 11 11.41 -9.17 -3.41
CA GLY A 11 12.00 -8.68 -4.63
C GLY A 11 13.30 -7.95 -4.41
N PRO A 12 13.83 -7.31 -5.46
CA PRO A 12 15.15 -6.67 -5.37
C PRO A 12 15.19 -5.48 -4.43
N GLN A 13 14.04 -4.95 -4.06
CA GLN A 13 13.97 -3.82 -3.13
C GLN A 13 13.38 -4.23 -1.79
N ASP A 14 13.45 -5.51 -1.47
CA ASP A 14 12.98 -6.03 -0.19
C ASP A 14 13.57 -5.21 0.96
N GLY A 15 12.71 -4.75 1.85
CA GLY A 15 13.12 -3.91 2.97
C GLY A 15 13.00 -2.43 2.72
N ALA A 16 12.73 -2.01 1.48
CA ALA A 16 12.55 -0.59 1.19
C ALA A 16 11.26 -0.08 1.84
N LEU A 17 11.34 1.13 2.36
CA LEU A 17 10.20 1.78 3.01
C LEU A 17 9.88 3.06 2.24
N LEU A 18 8.68 3.13 1.71
CA LEU A 18 8.23 4.28 0.92
C LEU A 18 7.29 5.12 1.77
N THR A 19 7.54 6.42 1.80
CA THR A 19 6.75 7.34 2.61
C THR A 19 5.97 8.28 1.70
N PHE A 20 4.67 8.41 1.95
CA PHE A 20 3.81 9.30 1.19
C PHE A 20 3.12 10.26 2.14
N GLU A 21 3.24 11.54 1.87
CA GLU A 21 2.58 12.58 2.66
C GLU A 21 1.29 12.98 1.96
N THR A 22 0.21 13.03 2.71
CA THR A 22 -1.09 13.34 2.14
C THR A 22 -1.79 14.41 2.96
N PHE A 23 -2.71 15.10 2.31
CA PHE A 23 -3.55 16.10 2.95
C PHE A 23 -4.99 15.64 2.84
N LEU A 24 -5.60 15.32 3.97
CA LEU A 24 -6.96 14.80 3.98
C LEU A 24 -8.01 15.86 4.30
N ASP A 25 -7.58 17.09 4.53
CA ASP A 25 -8.49 18.14 4.95
C ASP A 25 -9.31 18.72 3.81
N SER A 26 -9.03 18.32 2.58
CA SER A 26 -9.82 18.79 1.43
C SER A 26 -11.05 17.93 1.19
N GLY A 27 -11.26 16.91 2.00
CA GLY A 27 -12.38 15.98 1.81
C GLY A 27 -12.16 14.92 0.75
N LYS A 28 -10.99 14.90 0.13
CA LYS A 28 -10.66 13.89 -0.86
C LYS A 28 -9.77 12.82 -0.25
N PRO A 29 -10.00 11.56 -0.59
CA PRO A 29 -9.11 10.50 -0.08
C PRO A 29 -7.74 10.60 -0.72
N ALA A 30 -6.74 10.10 -0.01
CA ALA A 30 -5.40 9.94 -0.56
C ALA A 30 -5.37 8.70 -1.44
N GLU A 31 -4.65 8.78 -2.56
CA GLU A 31 -4.51 7.67 -3.49
C GLU A 31 -3.05 7.37 -3.74
N ILE A 32 -2.70 6.09 -3.71
CA ILE A 32 -1.34 5.63 -4.03
C ILE A 32 -1.48 4.57 -5.09
N THR A 33 -0.86 4.80 -6.25
CA THR A 33 -0.98 3.89 -7.40
C THR A 33 0.21 2.95 -7.46
N PHE A 34 -0.07 1.72 -7.91
CA PHE A 34 0.94 0.65 -8.05
C PHE A 34 0.95 0.19 -9.50
N GLY A 35 2.13 0.09 -10.08
CA GLY A 35 2.25 -0.40 -11.45
C GLY A 35 3.66 -0.32 -11.95
N ARG A 36 3.86 -0.74 -13.22
CA ARG A 36 5.18 -0.71 -13.84
C ARG A 36 5.53 0.64 -14.43
N ARG A 37 4.55 1.51 -14.62
CA ARG A 37 4.80 2.82 -15.22
C ARG A 37 5.55 3.71 -14.25
N GLU A 38 6.37 4.57 -14.81
CA GLU A 38 7.19 5.47 -13.98
C GLU A 38 6.34 6.48 -13.21
N ASP A 39 5.15 6.78 -13.72
CA ASP A 39 4.28 7.75 -13.06
C ASP A 39 3.42 7.14 -11.97
N CYS A 40 3.52 5.84 -11.73
CA CYS A 40 2.87 5.25 -10.57
C CYS A 40 3.62 5.64 -9.31
N ASP A 41 2.87 5.88 -8.24
CA ASP A 41 3.49 6.26 -6.96
C ASP A 41 4.42 5.18 -6.45
N VAL A 42 4.01 3.92 -6.57
CA VAL A 42 4.87 2.78 -6.28
C VAL A 42 5.17 2.12 -7.61
N CYS A 43 6.35 2.41 -8.14
CA CYS A 43 6.76 1.93 -9.46
C CYS A 43 7.47 0.60 -9.29
N LEU A 44 6.85 -0.47 -9.79
CA LEU A 44 7.39 -1.83 -9.68
C LEU A 44 7.90 -2.29 -11.04
N SER A 45 8.80 -1.51 -11.62
CA SER A 45 9.26 -1.74 -12.99
C SER A 45 10.07 -3.03 -13.13
N TYR A 46 10.58 -3.56 -12.04
CA TYR A 46 11.36 -4.80 -12.06
C TYR A 46 10.50 -6.06 -12.08
N ASP A 47 9.18 -5.92 -11.89
CA ASP A 47 8.29 -7.08 -11.74
C ASP A 47 7.47 -7.24 -13.01
N SER A 48 7.82 -8.25 -13.81
CA SER A 48 7.15 -8.46 -15.09
C SER A 48 5.69 -8.91 -14.95
N GLN A 49 5.28 -9.31 -13.75
CA GLN A 49 3.91 -9.74 -13.49
C GLN A 49 3.01 -8.55 -13.14
N VAL A 50 3.58 -7.37 -12.99
CA VAL A 50 2.83 -6.17 -12.65
C VAL A 50 2.37 -5.49 -13.92
N SER A 51 1.08 -5.17 -14.01
CA SER A 51 0.53 -4.40 -15.14
C SER A 51 0.98 -2.95 -15.04
N ARG A 52 0.86 -2.24 -16.16
CA ARG A 52 1.30 -0.84 -16.18
C ARG A 52 0.59 -0.01 -15.13
N GLU A 53 -0.73 -0.18 -15.00
CA GLU A 53 -1.53 0.35 -13.92
C GLU A 53 -2.21 -0.84 -13.27
N HIS A 54 -1.73 -1.23 -12.10
CA HIS A 54 -2.11 -2.53 -11.54
C HIS A 54 -3.14 -2.40 -10.43
N ALA A 55 -2.91 -1.51 -9.49
CA ALA A 55 -3.78 -1.39 -8.32
C ALA A 55 -3.70 0.03 -7.77
N VAL A 56 -4.67 0.37 -6.94
CA VAL A 56 -4.66 1.65 -6.24
C VAL A 56 -5.05 1.42 -4.79
N LEU A 57 -4.35 2.10 -3.90
CA LEU A 57 -4.65 2.11 -2.46
C LEU A 57 -5.24 3.47 -2.15
N THR A 58 -6.41 3.48 -1.50
CA THR A 58 -7.09 4.70 -1.15
C THR A 58 -7.22 4.76 0.37
N TYR A 59 -6.93 5.92 0.95
CA TYR A 59 -7.06 6.12 2.39
C TYR A 59 -8.01 7.30 2.62
N ASP A 60 -9.09 7.03 3.35
CA ASP A 60 -10.14 8.03 3.59
C ASP A 60 -10.02 8.71 4.95
N GLY A 61 -8.93 8.48 5.66
CA GLY A 61 -8.72 9.00 7.00
C GLY A 61 -8.98 7.97 8.09
N GLU A 62 -9.66 6.89 7.76
CA GLU A 62 -9.96 5.83 8.71
C GLU A 62 -9.60 4.45 8.19
N THR A 63 -9.90 4.20 6.92
CA THR A 63 -9.76 2.87 6.35
C THR A 63 -8.95 2.93 5.08
N PHE A 64 -8.07 1.95 4.91
CA PHE A 64 -7.37 1.75 3.65
C PHE A 64 -8.18 0.81 2.78
N TRP A 65 -8.30 1.17 1.50
CA TRP A 65 -9.03 0.38 0.51
C TRP A 65 -8.08 0.05 -0.63
N LEU A 66 -8.02 -1.21 -0.99
CA LEU A 66 -7.19 -1.67 -2.08
C LEU A 66 -8.09 -2.13 -3.22
N GLU A 67 -7.76 -1.71 -4.44
CA GLU A 67 -8.57 -2.04 -5.60
C GLU A 67 -7.68 -2.43 -6.76
N ASP A 68 -8.04 -3.52 -7.44
CA ASP A 68 -7.33 -3.97 -8.64
C ASP A 68 -7.86 -3.19 -9.84
N LEU A 69 -6.94 -2.74 -10.71
CA LEU A 69 -7.30 -1.94 -11.87
C LEU A 69 -7.28 -2.79 -13.14
N HIS A 70 -8.00 -3.90 -13.09
CA HIS A 70 -8.09 -4.84 -14.22
C HIS A 70 -6.72 -5.36 -14.63
N SER A 71 -5.91 -5.68 -13.65
CA SER A 71 -4.57 -6.19 -13.93
C SER A 71 -4.62 -7.57 -14.55
N THR A 72 -3.56 -7.93 -15.26
CA THR A 72 -3.48 -9.23 -15.91
C THR A 72 -3.38 -10.36 -14.91
N ASN A 73 -2.63 -10.15 -13.82
CA ASN A 73 -2.31 -11.23 -12.88
C ASN A 73 -3.01 -11.11 -11.54
N GLY A 74 -3.77 -10.03 -11.33
CA GLY A 74 -4.56 -9.87 -10.12
C GLY A 74 -3.81 -9.23 -8.98
N THR A 75 -4.58 -8.80 -7.98
CA THR A 75 -4.08 -8.22 -6.74
C THR A 75 -4.62 -9.10 -5.61
N TYR A 76 -3.79 -9.38 -4.61
CA TYR A 76 -4.13 -10.33 -3.56
C TYR A 76 -3.93 -9.69 -2.19
N VAL A 77 -4.82 -10.00 -1.26
CA VAL A 77 -4.62 -9.71 0.15
C VAL A 77 -4.40 -11.05 0.85
N GLY A 78 -3.18 -11.25 1.37
CA GLY A 78 -2.80 -12.57 1.80
C GLY A 78 -2.84 -13.52 0.61
N GLU A 79 -3.62 -14.56 0.71
CA GLU A 79 -3.74 -15.53 -0.38
C GLU A 79 -5.02 -15.38 -1.19
N GLU A 80 -5.81 -14.35 -0.89
CA GLU A 80 -7.09 -14.17 -1.54
C GLU A 80 -7.01 -13.10 -2.62
N LYS A 81 -7.44 -13.45 -3.82
CA LYS A 81 -7.53 -12.49 -4.90
C LYS A 81 -8.71 -11.57 -4.65
N ILE A 82 -8.46 -10.26 -4.68
CA ILE A 82 -9.54 -9.31 -4.45
C ILE A 82 -10.35 -9.14 -5.73
N THR A 83 -11.64 -8.88 -5.57
CA THR A 83 -12.55 -8.77 -6.71
C THR A 83 -13.26 -7.44 -6.74
N GLY A 84 -12.71 -6.46 -6.12
CA GLY A 84 -13.28 -5.15 -6.08
C GLY A 84 -12.57 -4.38 -5.01
N ARG A 85 -13.21 -3.32 -4.56
CA ARG A 85 -12.63 -2.49 -3.53
C ARG A 85 -12.67 -3.24 -2.20
N THR A 86 -11.51 -3.47 -1.62
CA THR A 86 -11.37 -4.33 -0.44
C THR A 86 -10.68 -3.56 0.67
N ALA A 87 -11.26 -3.61 1.87
CA ALA A 87 -10.64 -2.97 3.04
C ALA A 87 -9.41 -3.76 3.44
N ILE A 88 -8.35 -3.04 3.80
CA ILE A 88 -7.09 -3.66 4.21
C ILE A 88 -6.56 -2.89 5.42
N ALA A 89 -6.00 -3.61 6.38
CA ALA A 89 -5.49 -3.03 7.60
C ALA A 89 -3.98 -2.90 7.55
N PRO A 90 -3.40 -1.91 8.25
CA PRO A 90 -1.94 -1.87 8.39
C PRO A 90 -1.43 -3.18 8.97
N GLY A 91 -0.30 -3.65 8.46
CA GLY A 91 0.27 -4.92 8.86
C GLY A 91 -0.16 -6.10 8.03
N GLN A 92 -1.24 -5.96 7.27
CA GLN A 92 -1.67 -7.03 6.37
C GLN A 92 -0.81 -7.04 5.12
N LEU A 93 -0.39 -8.23 4.71
CA LEU A 93 0.37 -8.38 3.48
C LEU A 93 -0.56 -8.37 2.28
N PHE A 94 -0.17 -7.65 1.25
CA PHE A 94 -0.86 -7.72 -0.03
C PHE A 94 0.17 -7.89 -1.14
N ARG A 95 -0.28 -8.40 -2.27
CA ARG A 95 0.61 -8.75 -3.36
C ARG A 95 0.12 -8.13 -4.67
N VAL A 96 1.04 -7.46 -5.34
CA VAL A 96 0.82 -6.86 -6.66
C VAL A 96 1.81 -7.54 -7.59
N GLY A 97 1.29 -8.32 -8.55
CA GLY A 97 2.15 -9.14 -9.37
C GLY A 97 2.85 -10.19 -8.51
N ARG A 98 4.16 -10.13 -8.44
CA ARG A 98 4.96 -11.00 -7.57
C ARG A 98 5.47 -10.29 -6.33
N THR A 99 5.20 -9.02 -6.22
CA THR A 99 5.76 -8.19 -5.16
C THR A 99 4.82 -8.15 -3.96
N TRP A 100 5.34 -8.54 -2.81
CA TRP A 100 4.63 -8.45 -1.54
C TRP A 100 4.89 -7.10 -0.91
N LEU A 101 3.82 -6.52 -0.36
CA LEU A 101 3.88 -5.20 0.26
C LEU A 101 3.06 -5.22 1.53
N ARG A 102 3.31 -4.20 2.36
CA ARG A 102 2.58 -4.05 3.62
C ARG A 102 2.47 -2.58 3.94
N ILE A 103 1.29 -2.16 4.41
CA ILE A 103 1.14 -0.83 4.97
C ILE A 103 1.71 -0.89 6.37
N GLU A 104 2.69 -0.04 6.67
CA GLU A 104 3.30 -0.04 8.00
C GLU A 104 2.39 0.68 8.97
N PRO A 105 2.21 0.15 10.19
CA PRO A 105 1.49 0.88 11.21
C PRO A 105 2.22 2.18 11.52
N LEU A 106 1.45 3.22 11.85
CA LEU A 106 2.07 4.51 12.19
C LEU A 106 2.92 4.34 13.44
N PRO A 107 4.13 4.86 13.43
CA PRO A 107 5.04 4.66 14.56
C PRO A 107 4.63 5.40 15.81
N THR A 108 3.76 6.34 15.68
CA THR A 108 3.35 7.05 16.86
C THR A 108 2.60 6.15 17.79
N MET A 109 2.73 6.03 17.84
CA MET A 109 2.16 5.64 18.56
C MET A 109 2.69 5.27 19.52
N LEU A 110 2.86 6.09 19.43
CA LEU A 110 3.22 6.07 20.08
C LEU A 110 3.29 5.98 20.95
N GLY A 111 3.06 5.95 21.10
CA GLY A 111 3.21 5.98 21.64
C GLY A 111 3.23 5.67 22.52
N SER A 112 3.10 5.55 22.36
CA SER A 112 3.27 5.09 22.88
C SER A 112 3.63 4.78 23.83
N ASP A 113 3.67 5.05 23.87
CA ASP A 113 4.15 4.71 24.48
C ASP A 113 4.33 4.60 25.59
N ASP A 114 3.93 4.86 25.62
CA ASP A 114 4.13 4.72 26.36
C ASP A 114 4.04 4.17 27.18
N ASP A 115 3.60 4.11 26.79
CA ASP A 115 3.44 3.32 27.21
C ASP A 115 4.10 2.63 28.03
N LEU A 116 4.45 2.81 27.69
CA LEU A 116 5.13 2.03 28.39
C LEU A 116 5.48 2.13 29.66
N PRO A 117 5.26 2.22 29.94
CA PRO A 117 5.73 2.32 31.18
C PRO A 117 6.10 1.39 31.99
N PHE A 118 6.42 1.43 31.84
CA PHE A 118 6.76 0.57 32.31
C PHE A 118 7.38 0.47 32.84
#